data_4bd25da127d1032fe9e8c9c04901ccdd
#
_entry.id   4bd25da127d1032fe9e8c9c04901ccdd
#
_cell.length_a   1.000
_cell.length_b   1.000
_cell.length_c   1.000
_cell.angle_alpha   90.00
_cell.angle_beta   90.00
_cell.angle_gamma   90.00
#
_symmetry.space_group_name_H-M   'P 1'
#
loop_
_entity.id
_entity.type
_entity.pdbx_description
1 polymer ?
#
loop_
_entity_poly.entity_id
_entity_poly.type
_entity_poly.pdbx_seq_one_letter_code
_entity_poly.pdbx_strand_id
1 'polypeptide(L)'
;REYQYLYNDDQSFFFMNLQSFEQIPIEQHVINAPEFLKDGLICQLQFHADEERVLSCDLPAHVEAEITYTEPGIKGDTATNTLKPATTDTGVEIRVPLFIDIGDYVKVDTRNKEYVERVKK
;
A
#
# COMPACT_ATOMS: atom_id res chain seq x y z
N ARG A 1 2.66 17.37 -5.58
CA ARG A 1 3.43 17.67 -4.37
C ARG A 1 3.61 16.40 -3.53
N GLU A 2 4.78 16.26 -2.97
CA GLU A 2 5.09 15.08 -2.16
C GLU A 2 4.75 15.31 -0.71
N TYR A 3 3.94 14.41 -0.14
CA TYR A 3 3.59 14.41 1.27
C TYR A 3 3.87 13.04 1.85
N GLN A 4 4.24 13.02 3.13
CA GLN A 4 4.53 11.79 3.82
C GLN A 4 3.35 11.40 4.71
N TYR A 5 2.90 10.16 4.59
CA TYR A 5 1.83 9.67 5.46
C TYR A 5 2.35 9.50 6.88
N LEU A 6 1.59 9.97 7.85
CA LEU A 6 1.96 9.88 9.26
C LEU A 6 1.11 8.86 10.01
N TYR A 7 -0.19 9.10 10.07
CA TYR A 7 -1.12 8.23 10.79
C TYR A 7 -2.54 8.57 10.38
N ASN A 8 -3.49 7.79 10.88
CA ASN A 8 -4.89 8.08 10.63
C ASN A 8 -5.70 7.92 11.90
N ASP A 9 -6.83 8.63 11.95
CA ASP A 9 -7.82 8.43 12.99
C ASP A 9 -9.13 7.95 12.33
N ASP A 10 -10.25 8.02 13.06
CA ASP A 10 -11.52 7.51 12.55
C ASP A 10 -12.07 8.30 11.37
N GLN A 11 -11.59 9.51 11.16
CA GLN A 11 -12.16 10.40 10.15
C GLN A 11 -11.17 10.84 9.09
N SER A 12 -9.89 10.88 9.41
CA SER A 12 -8.91 11.51 8.54
C SER A 12 -7.59 10.76 8.51
N PHE A 13 -6.90 10.92 7.40
CA PHE A 13 -5.53 10.43 7.22
C PHE A 13 -4.63 11.65 7.21
N PHE A 14 -3.59 11.64 8.04
CA PHE A 14 -2.73 12.81 8.22
C PHE A 14 -1.45 12.67 7.44
N PHE A 15 -1.17 13.68 6.63
CA PHE A 15 0.01 13.73 5.79
C PHE A 15 0.80 14.99 6.10
N MET A 16 2.12 14.91 5.93
CA MET A 16 3.02 16.03 6.20
C MET A 16 3.72 16.46 4.91
N ASN A 17 3.70 17.77 4.67
CA ASN A 17 4.44 18.34 3.54
C ASN A 17 5.94 18.19 3.82
N LEU A 18 6.68 17.60 2.86
CA LEU A 18 8.09 17.34 3.06
C LEU A 18 8.95 18.59 3.02
N GLN A 19 8.43 19.71 2.52
CA GLN A 19 9.17 20.96 2.46
C GLN A 19 8.86 21.87 3.63
N SER A 20 7.59 22.05 3.95
CA SER A 20 7.15 22.95 5.01
C SER A 20 6.93 22.27 6.34
N PHE A 21 6.83 20.94 6.34
CA PHE A 21 6.52 20.12 7.53
C PHE A 21 5.13 20.40 8.10
N GLU A 22 4.27 21.03 7.34
CA GLU A 22 2.89 21.22 7.76
C GLU A 22 2.10 19.92 7.60
N GLN A 23 1.26 19.63 8.59
CA GLN A 23 0.40 18.45 8.56
C GLN A 23 -0.98 18.84 8.11
N ILE A 24 -1.58 18.02 7.24
CA ILE A 24 -2.95 18.26 6.78
C ILE A 24 -3.76 16.97 6.89
N PRO A 25 -5.07 17.09 7.16
CA PRO A 25 -5.96 15.93 7.14
C PRO A 25 -6.47 15.69 5.73
N ILE A 26 -6.52 14.41 5.35
CA ILE A 26 -7.00 13.98 4.03
C ILE A 26 -8.15 13.01 4.25
N GLU A 27 -9.22 13.18 3.49
CA GLU A 27 -10.35 12.25 3.56
C GLU A 27 -10.03 10.98 2.79
N GLN A 28 -10.55 9.85 3.27
CA GLN A 28 -10.24 8.55 2.68
C GLN A 28 -10.62 8.47 1.21
N HIS A 29 -11.72 9.09 0.82
CA HIS A 29 -12.22 8.94 -0.54
C HIS A 29 -11.34 9.58 -1.61
N VAL A 30 -10.41 10.47 -1.25
CA VAL A 30 -9.47 11.03 -2.22
C VAL A 30 -8.20 10.22 -2.36
N ILE A 31 -8.03 9.20 -1.53
CA ILE A 31 -6.83 8.33 -1.54
C ILE A 31 -7.12 7.12 -2.42
N ASN A 32 -6.23 6.85 -3.39
CA ASN A 32 -6.49 5.80 -4.35
C ASN A 32 -6.34 4.38 -3.79
N ALA A 33 -5.50 4.19 -2.78
CA ALA A 33 -5.30 2.87 -2.19
C ALA A 33 -4.98 3.02 -0.70
N PRO A 34 -5.95 3.48 0.12
CA PRO A 34 -5.68 3.75 1.53
C PRO A 34 -5.26 2.51 2.32
N GLU A 35 -5.64 1.33 1.87
CA GLU A 35 -5.28 0.09 2.56
C GLU A 35 -3.79 -0.24 2.51
N PHE A 36 -3.02 0.43 1.64
CA PHE A 36 -1.58 0.21 1.54
C PHE A 36 -0.75 1.28 2.25
N LEU A 37 -1.40 2.22 2.93
CA LEU A 37 -0.67 3.28 3.62
C LEU A 37 0.11 2.73 4.81
N LYS A 38 1.35 3.18 4.94
CA LYS A 38 2.23 2.86 6.06
C LYS A 38 2.91 4.12 6.54
N ASP A 39 3.30 4.15 7.81
CA ASP A 39 4.09 5.25 8.34
C ASP A 39 5.29 5.54 7.46
N GLY A 40 5.42 6.77 7.06
CA GLY A 40 6.57 7.20 6.27
C GLY A 40 6.41 7.07 4.77
N LEU A 41 5.29 6.50 4.29
CA LEU A 41 5.09 6.35 2.85
C LEU A 41 4.90 7.72 2.21
N ILE A 42 5.63 7.96 1.11
CA ILE A 42 5.57 9.22 0.37
C ILE A 42 4.51 9.08 -0.73
N CYS A 43 3.54 9.99 -0.72
CA CYS A 43 2.47 9.99 -1.70
C CYS A 43 2.46 11.30 -2.48
N GLN A 44 1.89 11.26 -3.67
CA GLN A 44 1.73 12.46 -4.50
C GLN A 44 0.34 13.01 -4.29
N LEU A 45 0.25 14.23 -3.80
CA LEU A 45 -1.02 14.92 -3.61
C LEU A 45 -1.21 15.96 -4.69
N GLN A 46 -2.38 15.96 -5.31
CA GLN A 46 -2.75 16.97 -6.29
C GLN A 46 -3.73 17.93 -5.66
N PHE A 47 -3.48 19.22 -5.83
CA PHE A 47 -4.31 20.28 -5.27
C PHE A 47 -5.00 21.04 -6.37
N HIS A 48 -6.16 21.55 -6.06
CA HIS A 48 -6.85 22.47 -6.93
C HIS A 48 -6.08 23.80 -6.96
N ALA A 49 -5.84 24.34 -8.15
CA ALA A 49 -4.96 25.49 -8.31
C ALA A 49 -5.39 26.70 -7.51
N ASP A 50 -6.70 26.91 -7.37
CA ASP A 50 -7.23 28.13 -6.76
C ASP A 50 -7.72 27.98 -5.33
N GLU A 51 -7.84 26.74 -4.81
CA GLU A 51 -8.55 26.52 -3.55
C GLU A 51 -7.74 25.82 -2.47
N GLU A 52 -6.50 25.49 -2.70
CA GLU A 52 -5.68 24.72 -1.74
C GLU A 52 -6.37 23.44 -1.27
N ARG A 53 -7.33 22.94 -2.03
CA ARG A 53 -8.07 21.75 -1.69
C ARG A 53 -7.44 20.55 -2.39
N VAL A 54 -7.31 19.44 -1.65
CA VAL A 54 -6.73 18.23 -2.21
C VAL A 54 -7.72 17.58 -3.17
N LEU A 55 -7.29 17.37 -4.40
CA LEU A 55 -8.07 16.68 -5.41
C LEU A 55 -7.88 15.17 -5.34
N SER A 56 -6.64 14.75 -5.15
CA SER A 56 -6.34 13.32 -5.08
C SER A 56 -5.07 13.08 -4.28
N CYS A 57 -4.97 11.89 -3.74
CA CYS A 57 -3.76 11.41 -3.06
C CYS A 57 -3.39 10.10 -3.71
N ASP A 58 -2.27 10.08 -4.42
CA ASP A 58 -1.84 8.92 -5.16
C ASP A 58 -0.64 8.29 -4.50
N LEU A 59 -0.78 7.03 -4.12
CA LEU A 59 0.33 6.25 -3.60
C LEU A 59 1.29 5.94 -4.75
N PRO A 60 2.56 5.63 -4.43
CA PRO A 60 3.47 5.13 -5.47
C PRO A 60 2.82 3.96 -6.20
N ALA A 61 3.17 3.78 -7.46
CA ALA A 61 2.61 2.69 -8.26
C ALA A 61 2.88 1.33 -7.61
N HIS A 62 4.01 1.22 -6.92
CA HIS A 62 4.41 -0.01 -6.22
C HIS A 62 4.81 0.32 -4.80
N VAL A 63 4.47 -0.56 -3.87
CA VAL A 63 4.92 -0.47 -2.48
C VAL A 63 5.46 -1.82 -2.06
N GLU A 64 6.33 -1.80 -1.04
CA GLU A 64 6.83 -3.04 -0.44
C GLU A 64 5.99 -3.38 0.76
N ALA A 65 5.65 -4.64 0.89
CA ALA A 65 4.83 -5.11 2.01
C ALA A 65 5.40 -6.40 2.56
N GLU A 66 5.33 -6.54 3.88
CA GLU A 66 5.72 -7.77 4.54
C GLU A 66 4.53 -8.72 4.61
N ILE A 67 4.75 -10.00 4.32
CA ILE A 67 3.69 -10.98 4.43
C ILE A 67 3.59 -11.40 5.90
N THR A 68 2.47 -11.06 6.53
CA THR A 68 2.25 -11.37 7.94
C THR A 68 1.52 -12.68 8.13
N TYR A 69 0.77 -13.13 7.13
CA TYR A 69 0.10 -14.41 7.17
C TYR A 69 -0.07 -14.97 5.76
N THR A 70 0.23 -16.25 5.62
CA THR A 70 -0.10 -17.01 4.41
C THR A 70 0.00 -18.48 4.75
N GLU A 71 -0.70 -19.30 3.99
CA GLU A 71 -0.62 -20.75 4.17
C GLU A 71 0.54 -21.32 3.36
N PRO A 72 1.12 -22.45 3.79
CA PRO A 72 2.15 -23.10 2.98
C PRO A 72 1.57 -23.53 1.64
N GLY A 73 2.38 -23.38 0.59
CA GLY A 73 1.99 -23.86 -0.72
C GLY A 73 1.96 -25.38 -0.73
N ILE A 74 0.86 -25.96 -1.19
CA ILE A 74 0.73 -27.41 -1.25
C ILE A 74 1.17 -27.91 -2.60
N LYS A 75 2.17 -28.77 -2.60
CA LYS A 75 2.65 -29.38 -3.83
C LYS A 75 1.63 -30.35 -4.37
N GLY A 76 1.46 -30.35 -5.66
CA GLY A 76 0.61 -31.30 -6.32
C GLY A 76 -0.83 -30.86 -6.48
N ASP A 77 -1.15 -29.71 -5.93
CA ASP A 77 -2.46 -29.15 -6.12
C ASP A 77 -2.49 -28.43 -7.41
N THR A 78 -2.67 -29.14 -8.42
CA THR A 78 -3.05 -28.69 -9.72
C THR A 78 -2.15 -27.70 -10.41
N ALA A 79 -1.90 -28.03 -11.56
CA ALA A 79 -1.19 -27.26 -12.53
C ALA A 79 -1.83 -25.90 -12.83
N THR A 80 -3.03 -25.62 -12.34
CA THR A 80 -3.73 -24.41 -12.80
C THR A 80 -3.74 -23.29 -11.80
N ASN A 81 -3.40 -23.57 -10.54
CA ASN A 81 -3.51 -22.56 -9.49
C ASN A 81 -2.15 -22.34 -8.85
N THR A 82 -1.42 -21.37 -9.37
CA THR A 82 -0.06 -21.10 -8.91
C THR A 82 0.02 -20.00 -7.87
N LEU A 83 -1.12 -19.45 -7.47
CA LEU A 83 -1.17 -18.37 -6.48
C LEU A 83 -1.95 -18.80 -5.26
N LYS A 84 -1.62 -18.18 -4.12
CA LYS A 84 -2.31 -18.41 -2.87
C LYS A 84 -2.59 -17.06 -2.20
N PRO A 85 -3.61 -16.99 -1.33
CA PRO A 85 -3.86 -15.75 -0.61
C PRO A 85 -2.80 -15.51 0.45
N ALA A 86 -2.48 -14.25 0.66
CA ALA A 86 -1.55 -13.81 1.70
C ALA A 86 -2.00 -12.47 2.24
N THR A 87 -1.75 -12.23 3.53
CA THR A 87 -2.09 -10.97 4.18
C THR A 87 -0.83 -10.16 4.38
N THR A 88 -0.90 -8.88 4.00
CA THR A 88 0.22 -7.95 4.17
C THR A 88 0.19 -7.32 5.55
N ASP A 89 1.28 -6.63 5.91
CA ASP A 89 1.39 -5.93 7.18
C ASP A 89 0.43 -4.74 7.31
N THR A 90 -0.17 -4.31 6.21
CA THR A 90 -1.22 -3.30 6.25
C THR A 90 -2.62 -3.92 6.35
N GLY A 91 -2.70 -5.25 6.41
CA GLY A 91 -3.98 -5.94 6.55
C GLY A 91 -4.69 -6.25 5.25
N VAL A 92 -4.03 -6.01 4.12
CA VAL A 92 -4.63 -6.26 2.81
C VAL A 92 -4.35 -7.69 2.37
N GLU A 93 -5.36 -8.35 1.82
CA GLU A 93 -5.17 -9.68 1.24
C GLU A 93 -4.82 -9.54 -0.23
N ILE A 94 -3.73 -10.19 -0.63
CA ILE A 94 -3.28 -10.25 -2.02
C ILE A 94 -2.99 -11.69 -2.39
N ARG A 95 -2.84 -11.95 -3.67
CA ARG A 95 -2.45 -13.27 -4.15
C ARG A 95 -0.98 -13.29 -4.49
N VAL A 96 -0.28 -14.30 -3.99
CA VAL A 96 1.17 -14.43 -4.14
C VAL A 96 1.52 -15.82 -4.66
N PRO A 97 2.70 -15.99 -5.28
CA PRO A 97 3.16 -17.31 -5.68
C PRO A 97 3.27 -18.25 -4.47
N LEU A 98 3.23 -19.54 -4.74
CA LEU A 98 3.22 -20.55 -3.68
C LEU A 98 4.51 -20.56 -2.85
N PHE A 99 5.63 -20.04 -3.38
CA PHE A 99 6.90 -20.02 -2.67
C PHE A 99 7.02 -18.90 -1.64
N ILE A 100 6.05 -17.98 -1.57
CA ILE A 100 6.08 -16.88 -0.62
C ILE A 100 5.69 -17.39 0.77
N ASP A 101 6.45 -17.00 1.80
CA ASP A 101 6.23 -17.41 3.18
C ASP A 101 6.02 -16.19 4.09
N ILE A 102 5.55 -16.47 5.30
CA ILE A 102 5.42 -15.44 6.33
C ILE A 102 6.80 -14.83 6.58
N GLY A 103 6.85 -13.50 6.60
CA GLY A 103 8.11 -12.78 6.79
C GLY A 103 8.77 -12.35 5.51
N ASP A 104 8.32 -12.85 4.37
CA ASP A 104 8.85 -12.40 3.08
C ASP A 104 8.33 -11.01 2.76
N TYR A 105 9.17 -10.23 2.08
CA TYR A 105 8.78 -8.92 1.59
C TYR A 105 8.48 -9.00 0.10
N VAL A 106 7.42 -8.37 -0.32
CA VAL A 106 6.99 -8.41 -1.72
C VAL A 106 6.70 -7.00 -2.20
N LYS A 107 6.90 -6.80 -3.50
CA LYS A 107 6.48 -5.56 -4.16
C LYS A 107 5.06 -5.75 -4.64
N VAL A 108 4.19 -4.80 -4.35
CA VAL A 108 2.77 -4.86 -4.67
C VAL A 108 2.40 -3.67 -5.54
N ASP A 109 1.63 -3.92 -6.59
CA ASP A 109 1.06 -2.89 -7.42
C ASP A 109 -0.16 -2.30 -6.69
N THR A 110 -0.09 -1.02 -6.33
CA THR A 110 -1.16 -0.40 -5.55
C THR A 110 -2.42 -0.16 -6.36
N ARG A 111 -2.30 -0.07 -7.67
CA ARG A 111 -3.47 0.18 -8.53
C ARG A 111 -4.30 -1.08 -8.73
N ASN A 112 -3.63 -2.19 -8.97
CA ASN A 112 -4.30 -3.46 -9.21
C ASN A 112 -4.35 -4.33 -7.97
N LYS A 113 -3.62 -3.96 -6.92
CA LYS A 113 -3.53 -4.74 -5.67
C LYS A 113 -3.01 -6.14 -5.94
N GLU A 114 -1.95 -6.21 -6.73
CA GLU A 114 -1.38 -7.48 -7.16
C GLU A 114 0.09 -7.58 -6.80
N TYR A 115 0.52 -8.81 -6.56
CA TYR A 115 1.93 -9.11 -6.35
C TYR A 115 2.72 -8.84 -7.63
N VAL A 116 3.88 -8.22 -7.48
CA VAL A 116 4.78 -7.96 -8.60
C VAL A 116 6.00 -8.87 -8.54
N GLU A 117 6.72 -8.81 -7.42
CA GLU A 117 7.92 -9.65 -7.24
C GLU A 117 8.30 -9.72 -5.77
N ARG A 118 9.11 -10.72 -5.43
CA ARG A 118 9.64 -10.82 -4.07
C ARG A 118 10.84 -9.89 -3.94
N VAL A 119 10.89 -9.17 -2.83
CA VAL A 119 11.97 -8.23 -2.54
C VAL A 119 12.91 -8.87 -1.52
N LYS A 120 14.17 -8.78 -1.78
CA LYS A 120 15.18 -9.27 -0.82
C LYS A 120 15.47 -8.18 0.20
N LYS A 121 15.33 -8.53 1.46
CA LYS A 121 15.72 -7.65 2.56
C LYS A 121 16.54 -8.38 3.57
#